data_b1f7042c8d0bb560424cc5bacada103a
#
_entry.id   b1f7042c8d0bb560424cc5bacada103a
#
_cell.length_a   1.000
_cell.length_b   1.000
_cell.length_c   1.000
_cell.angle_alpha   90.00
_cell.angle_beta   90.00
_cell.angle_gamma   90.00
#
_symmetry.space_group_name_H-M   'P 1'
#
loop_
_entity.id
_entity.type
_entity.pdbx_description
1 polymer ?
#
loop_
_entity_poly.entity_id
_entity_poly.type
_entity_poly.pdbx_seq_one_letter_code
_entity_poly.pdbx_strand_id
1 'polypeptide(L)'
;MEATRVLAKSDPRLGRLIARIGPCRLTVETLQSPFEALAEAIVYQQLTGKVAATILGRVVGLYKPKRFPSPGDILGTSDERLRAAGLSRAKVAAFKDLARAALDGTVPRLSALKKMDEEEIVARLTTIRGIGRWTTEMLLIFRLGRPDVLPAGDYGIRKGFARTFETRALPTPAQVLRRGEKWRPYRTVASWYLWRALDAAPKGARRRSR
;
A
#
# COMPACT_ATOMS: atom_id res chain seq x y z
N MET A 1 5.49 18.08 11.22
CA MET A 1 4.69 19.21 11.76
C MET A 1 4.13 20.14 10.66
N GLU A 2 4.84 20.41 9.60
CA GLU A 2 4.37 21.29 8.52
C GLU A 2 3.13 20.73 7.80
N ALA A 3 3.18 19.49 7.32
CA ALA A 3 2.08 18.85 6.60
C ALA A 3 0.74 18.90 7.35
N THR A 4 0.75 18.60 8.65
CA THR A 4 -0.47 18.62 9.47
C THR A 4 -1.06 20.03 9.62
N ARG A 5 -0.20 21.05 9.72
CA ARG A 5 -0.63 22.45 9.78
C ARG A 5 -1.26 22.91 8.46
N VAL A 6 -0.62 22.57 7.34
CA VAL A 6 -1.14 22.90 5.99
C VAL A 6 -2.49 22.21 5.76
N LEU A 7 -2.59 20.91 6.05
CA LEU A 7 -3.83 20.14 5.91
C LEU A 7 -4.97 20.68 6.77
N ALA A 8 -4.68 21.03 8.03
CA ALA A 8 -5.69 21.58 8.94
C ALA A 8 -6.22 22.94 8.49
N LYS A 9 -5.36 23.75 7.86
CA LYS A 9 -5.74 25.07 7.29
C LYS A 9 -6.55 24.90 6.00
N SER A 10 -6.16 23.97 5.12
CA SER A 10 -6.80 23.77 3.82
C SER A 10 -8.17 23.05 3.92
N ASP A 11 -8.36 22.23 4.96
CA ASP A 11 -9.60 21.50 5.21
C ASP A 11 -9.94 21.43 6.70
N PRO A 12 -10.82 22.31 7.22
CA PRO A 12 -11.17 22.37 8.64
C PRO A 12 -11.75 21.06 9.21
N ARG A 13 -12.46 20.24 8.40
CA ARG A 13 -12.95 18.93 8.85
C ARG A 13 -11.81 17.94 9.04
N LEU A 14 -10.85 17.91 8.10
CA LEU A 14 -9.61 17.13 8.26
C LEU A 14 -8.79 17.66 9.44
N GLY A 15 -8.74 18.98 9.64
CA GLY A 15 -8.08 19.60 10.79
C GLY A 15 -8.63 19.11 12.14
N ARG A 16 -9.96 18.96 12.28
CA ARG A 16 -10.58 18.36 13.48
C ARG A 16 -10.15 16.90 13.69
N LEU A 17 -10.05 16.14 12.60
CA LEU A 17 -9.56 14.77 12.68
C LEU A 17 -8.10 14.72 13.13
N ILE A 18 -7.24 15.57 12.57
CA ILE A 18 -5.82 15.69 12.94
C ILE A 18 -5.68 16.04 14.43
N ALA A 19 -6.43 17.03 14.92
CA ALA A 19 -6.42 17.42 16.33
C ALA A 19 -6.86 16.28 17.27
N ARG A 20 -7.82 15.46 16.82
CA ARG A 20 -8.33 14.32 17.62
C ARG A 20 -7.35 13.16 17.67
N ILE A 21 -6.66 12.84 16.57
CA ILE A 21 -5.75 11.70 16.47
C ILE A 21 -4.36 12.05 17.02
N GLY A 22 -3.96 13.31 16.91
CA GLY A 22 -2.62 13.76 17.28
C GLY A 22 -1.59 13.62 16.15
N PRO A 23 -0.29 13.52 16.47
CA PRO A 23 0.77 13.55 15.48
C PRO A 23 0.72 12.36 14.53
N CYS A 24 1.05 12.61 13.27
CA CYS A 24 1.19 11.55 12.26
C CYS A 24 2.37 10.63 12.63
N ARG A 25 2.09 9.33 12.67
CA ARG A 25 3.07 8.28 12.95
C ARG A 25 3.25 7.36 11.74
N LEU A 26 3.11 7.90 10.54
CA LEU A 26 3.40 7.14 9.32
C LEU A 26 4.89 6.75 9.32
N THR A 27 5.13 5.45 9.22
CA THR A 27 6.49 4.90 9.13
C THR A 27 6.76 4.50 7.69
N VAL A 28 7.89 4.93 7.16
CA VAL A 28 8.38 4.51 5.84
C VAL A 28 9.45 3.45 6.07
N GLU A 29 9.20 2.24 5.58
CA GLU A 29 10.16 1.17 5.66
C GLU A 29 11.21 1.30 4.54
N THR A 30 12.48 1.01 4.88
CA THR A 30 13.56 1.13 3.90
C THR A 30 13.37 0.16 2.74
N LEU A 31 13.23 0.70 1.53
CA LEU A 31 13.16 -0.09 0.31
C LEU A 31 14.58 -0.41 -0.17
N GLN A 32 14.98 -1.67 -0.08
CA GLN A 32 16.27 -2.16 -0.62
C GLN A 32 16.10 -2.66 -2.06
N SER A 33 15.06 -3.44 -2.32
CA SER A 33 14.76 -4.03 -3.62
C SER A 33 13.29 -3.83 -3.97
N PRO A 34 12.98 -3.14 -5.08
CA PRO A 34 11.61 -3.05 -5.59
C PRO A 34 10.99 -4.40 -5.91
N PHE A 35 11.78 -5.33 -6.47
CA PHE A 35 11.35 -6.70 -6.74
C PHE A 35 10.92 -7.42 -5.46
N GLU A 36 11.74 -7.38 -4.41
CA GLU A 36 11.45 -8.00 -3.12
C GLU A 36 10.15 -7.44 -2.52
N ALA A 37 10.00 -6.12 -2.47
CA ALA A 37 8.81 -5.48 -1.93
C ALA A 37 7.53 -5.84 -2.68
N LEU A 38 7.58 -5.92 -4.01
CA LEU A 38 6.44 -6.32 -4.82
C LEU A 38 6.12 -7.81 -4.68
N ALA A 39 7.14 -8.65 -4.57
CA ALA A 39 6.98 -10.08 -4.30
C ALA A 39 6.33 -10.31 -2.91
N GLU A 40 6.78 -9.62 -1.88
CA GLU A 40 6.12 -9.61 -0.56
C GLU A 40 4.66 -9.18 -0.68
N ALA A 41 4.39 -8.07 -1.36
CA ALA A 41 3.03 -7.56 -1.54
C ALA A 41 2.10 -8.60 -2.18
N ILE A 42 2.56 -9.34 -3.22
CA ILE A 42 1.79 -10.43 -3.84
C ILE A 42 1.47 -11.55 -2.83
N VAL A 43 2.43 -11.93 -1.97
CA VAL A 43 2.19 -12.96 -0.95
C VAL A 43 1.16 -12.50 0.06
N TYR A 44 1.21 -11.24 0.48
CA TYR A 44 0.35 -10.69 1.53
C TYR A 44 -1.09 -10.41 1.07
N GLN A 45 -1.37 -10.36 -0.23
CA GLN A 45 -2.74 -10.14 -0.74
C GLN A 45 -3.73 -11.18 -0.21
N GLN A 46 -4.87 -10.72 0.31
CA GLN A 46 -5.99 -11.55 0.79
C GLN A 46 -5.63 -12.55 1.91
N LEU A 47 -4.57 -12.30 2.66
CA LEU A 47 -4.15 -13.13 3.79
C LEU A 47 -3.99 -12.28 5.05
N THR A 48 -4.09 -12.93 6.21
CA THR A 48 -3.66 -12.31 7.47
C THR A 48 -2.14 -12.21 7.52
N GLY A 49 -1.61 -11.20 8.20
CA GLY A 49 -0.16 -10.99 8.29
C GLY A 49 0.62 -12.23 8.74
N LYS A 50 0.09 -12.98 9.73
CA LYS A 50 0.74 -14.20 10.24
C LYS A 50 0.84 -15.30 9.18
N VAL A 51 -0.25 -15.55 8.44
CA VAL A 51 -0.27 -16.55 7.36
C VAL A 51 0.64 -16.15 6.22
N ALA A 52 0.59 -14.88 5.81
CA ALA A 52 1.44 -14.35 4.75
C ALA A 52 2.94 -14.46 5.10
N ALA A 53 3.32 -14.09 6.33
CA ALA A 53 4.69 -14.21 6.81
C ALA A 53 5.19 -15.67 6.81
N THR A 54 4.32 -16.62 7.20
CA THR A 54 4.65 -18.04 7.15
C THR A 54 4.91 -18.52 5.72
N ILE A 55 4.04 -18.14 4.78
CA ILE A 55 4.19 -18.52 3.36
C ILE A 55 5.45 -17.89 2.78
N LEU A 56 5.66 -16.59 3.01
CA LEU A 56 6.86 -15.89 2.56
C LEU A 56 8.13 -16.55 3.09
N GLY A 57 8.17 -16.88 4.38
CA GLY A 57 9.29 -17.59 5.00
C GLY A 57 9.58 -18.96 4.36
N ARG A 58 8.54 -19.71 3.98
CA ARG A 58 8.69 -20.98 3.26
C ARG A 58 9.23 -20.76 1.84
N VAL A 59 8.72 -19.78 1.12
CA VAL A 59 9.23 -19.42 -0.23
C VAL A 59 10.69 -19.02 -0.17
N VAL A 60 11.05 -18.10 0.73
CA VAL A 60 12.46 -17.67 0.92
C VAL A 60 13.34 -18.85 1.35
N GLY A 61 12.82 -19.74 2.21
CA GLY A 61 13.50 -20.93 2.69
C GLY A 61 13.94 -21.91 1.59
N LEU A 62 13.28 -21.89 0.42
CA LEU A 62 13.67 -22.71 -0.75
C LEU A 62 15.04 -22.32 -1.32
N TYR A 63 15.55 -21.14 -1.02
CA TYR A 63 16.71 -20.52 -1.67
C TYR A 63 17.87 -20.25 -0.71
N LYS A 64 17.83 -20.82 0.50
CA LYS A 64 18.97 -20.71 1.43
C LYS A 64 20.29 -21.12 0.77
N PRO A 65 21.42 -20.42 1.02
CA PRO A 65 21.60 -19.37 2.03
C PRO A 65 21.24 -17.94 1.58
N LYS A 66 20.64 -17.74 0.41
CA LYS A 66 20.22 -16.39 -0.06
C LYS A 66 19.18 -15.78 0.90
N ARG A 67 19.31 -14.48 1.16
CA ARG A 67 18.34 -13.71 1.97
C ARG A 67 16.97 -13.65 1.31
N PHE A 68 16.96 -13.47 -0.01
CA PHE A 68 15.76 -13.45 -0.85
C PHE A 68 16.10 -14.03 -2.23
N PRO A 69 15.16 -14.74 -2.91
CA PRO A 69 15.39 -15.26 -4.24
C PRO A 69 15.59 -14.15 -5.27
N SER A 70 16.48 -14.36 -6.21
CA SER A 70 16.57 -13.50 -7.40
C SER A 70 15.41 -13.77 -8.37
N PRO A 71 15.13 -12.88 -9.32
CA PRO A 71 14.16 -13.14 -10.39
C PRO A 71 14.45 -14.43 -11.16
N GLY A 72 15.74 -14.70 -11.46
CA GLY A 72 16.16 -15.94 -12.13
C GLY A 72 15.86 -17.20 -11.30
N ASP A 73 16.05 -17.15 -9.98
CA ASP A 73 15.72 -18.27 -9.09
C ASP A 73 14.22 -18.60 -9.15
N ILE A 74 13.37 -17.59 -9.12
CA ILE A 74 11.91 -17.77 -9.22
C ILE A 74 11.52 -18.40 -10.55
N LEU A 75 12.10 -17.93 -11.67
CA LEU A 75 11.80 -18.48 -13.00
C LEU A 75 12.28 -19.92 -13.15
N GLY A 76 13.44 -20.27 -12.57
CA GLY A 76 13.98 -21.63 -12.59
C GLY A 76 13.30 -22.61 -11.64
N THR A 77 12.40 -22.13 -10.74
CA THR A 77 11.69 -23.00 -9.81
C THR A 77 10.38 -23.49 -10.43
N SER A 78 10.06 -24.78 -10.28
CA SER A 78 8.81 -25.35 -10.79
C SER A 78 7.59 -24.79 -10.05
N ASP A 79 6.45 -24.76 -10.72
CA ASP A 79 5.19 -24.28 -10.13
C ASP A 79 4.76 -25.13 -8.94
N GLU A 80 4.97 -26.44 -9.01
CA GLU A 80 4.67 -27.38 -7.93
C GLU A 80 5.45 -27.06 -6.68
N ARG A 81 6.73 -26.72 -6.81
CA ARG A 81 7.62 -26.38 -5.68
C ARG A 81 7.21 -25.06 -5.02
N LEU A 82 6.84 -24.05 -5.82
CA LEU A 82 6.32 -22.78 -5.31
C LEU A 82 4.95 -22.97 -4.62
N ARG A 83 4.10 -23.85 -5.16
CA ARG A 83 2.82 -24.18 -4.55
C ARG A 83 2.98 -24.96 -3.25
N ALA A 84 3.91 -25.89 -3.17
CA ALA A 84 4.23 -26.62 -1.95
C ALA A 84 4.69 -25.68 -0.81
N ALA A 85 5.33 -24.54 -1.14
CA ALA A 85 5.65 -23.49 -0.19
C ALA A 85 4.42 -22.69 0.31
N GLY A 86 3.24 -22.85 -0.33
CA GLY A 86 1.97 -22.26 0.07
C GLY A 86 1.42 -21.19 -0.87
N LEU A 87 2.02 -20.97 -2.04
CA LEU A 87 1.48 -20.04 -3.02
C LEU A 87 0.28 -20.65 -3.77
N SER A 88 -0.79 -19.88 -3.96
CA SER A 88 -1.88 -20.26 -4.86
C SER A 88 -1.40 -20.22 -6.33
N ARG A 89 -2.12 -20.93 -7.23
CA ARG A 89 -1.83 -20.89 -8.67
C ARG A 89 -1.73 -19.44 -9.21
N ALA A 90 -2.64 -18.58 -8.80
CA ALA A 90 -2.65 -17.18 -9.21
C ALA A 90 -1.39 -16.42 -8.71
N LYS A 91 -0.96 -16.67 -7.47
CA LYS A 91 0.25 -16.07 -6.89
C LYS A 91 1.53 -16.59 -7.55
N VAL A 92 1.60 -17.88 -7.90
CA VAL A 92 2.73 -18.44 -8.67
C VAL A 92 2.86 -17.73 -10.02
N ALA A 93 1.75 -17.59 -10.75
CA ALA A 93 1.74 -16.90 -12.02
C ALA A 93 2.16 -15.42 -11.88
N ALA A 94 1.67 -14.72 -10.84
CA ALA A 94 2.07 -13.35 -10.54
C ALA A 94 3.56 -13.24 -10.15
N PHE A 95 4.08 -14.16 -9.36
CA PHE A 95 5.51 -14.22 -9.00
C PHE A 95 6.42 -14.38 -10.22
N LYS A 96 6.06 -15.28 -11.13
CA LYS A 96 6.84 -15.51 -12.36
C LYS A 96 6.75 -14.31 -13.32
N ASP A 97 5.59 -13.67 -13.39
CA ASP A 97 5.43 -12.48 -14.20
C ASP A 97 6.24 -11.30 -13.63
N LEU A 98 6.18 -11.08 -12.32
CA LEU A 98 7.03 -10.11 -11.63
C LEU A 98 8.53 -10.38 -11.84
N ALA A 99 8.93 -11.66 -11.83
CA ALA A 99 10.33 -12.03 -12.05
C ALA A 99 10.79 -11.72 -13.49
N ARG A 100 9.95 -11.95 -14.51
CA ARG A 100 10.22 -11.52 -15.89
C ARG A 100 10.33 -10.00 -15.99
N ALA A 101 9.34 -9.29 -15.42
CA ALA A 101 9.28 -7.84 -15.39
C ALA A 101 10.50 -7.20 -14.68
N ALA A 102 11.11 -7.91 -13.73
CA ALA A 102 12.34 -7.45 -13.09
C ALA A 102 13.58 -7.66 -13.98
N LEU A 103 13.61 -8.71 -14.81
CA LEU A 103 14.72 -8.96 -15.74
C LEU A 103 14.67 -8.08 -16.99
N ASP A 104 13.47 -7.81 -17.52
CA ASP A 104 13.29 -6.96 -18.71
C ASP A 104 13.30 -5.45 -18.40
N GLY A 105 13.38 -5.10 -17.10
CA GLY A 105 13.45 -3.72 -16.64
C GLY A 105 12.09 -3.03 -16.50
N THR A 106 10.96 -3.74 -16.66
CA THR A 106 9.61 -3.21 -16.35
C THR A 106 9.50 -2.85 -14.88
N VAL A 107 10.11 -3.63 -13.96
CA VAL A 107 10.36 -3.21 -12.59
C VAL A 107 11.62 -2.36 -12.53
N PRO A 108 11.52 -1.04 -12.35
CA PRO A 108 12.69 -0.17 -12.36
C PRO A 108 13.59 -0.43 -11.15
N ARG A 109 14.88 -0.16 -11.30
CA ARG A 109 15.80 -0.11 -10.15
C ARG A 109 15.39 1.02 -9.20
N LEU A 110 15.73 0.88 -7.93
CA LEU A 110 15.39 1.85 -6.89
C LEU A 110 15.83 3.29 -7.23
N SER A 111 17.01 3.44 -7.83
CA SER A 111 17.53 4.76 -8.25
C SER A 111 16.67 5.42 -9.33
N ALA A 112 16.08 4.64 -10.22
CA ALA A 112 15.14 5.12 -11.24
C ALA A 112 13.77 5.44 -10.62
N LEU A 113 13.21 4.54 -9.79
CA LEU A 113 11.94 4.76 -9.11
C LEU A 113 11.93 6.07 -8.30
N LYS A 114 13.04 6.43 -7.66
CA LYS A 114 13.14 7.68 -6.90
C LYS A 114 12.99 8.95 -7.77
N LYS A 115 13.26 8.86 -9.07
CA LYS A 115 13.22 9.97 -10.01
C LYS A 115 11.94 10.02 -10.86
N MET A 116 11.20 8.92 -10.94
CA MET A 116 9.95 8.82 -11.71
C MET A 116 8.80 9.49 -10.95
N ASP A 117 7.81 9.99 -11.67
CA ASP A 117 6.57 10.46 -11.07
C ASP A 117 5.64 9.28 -10.65
N GLU A 118 4.66 9.56 -9.81
CA GLU A 118 3.79 8.55 -9.24
C GLU A 118 2.93 7.85 -10.29
N GLU A 119 2.37 8.57 -11.25
CA GLU A 119 1.51 7.99 -12.29
C GLU A 119 2.33 7.18 -13.30
N GLU A 120 3.55 7.58 -13.61
CA GLU A 120 4.47 6.79 -14.42
C GLU A 120 4.78 5.45 -13.76
N ILE A 121 5.08 5.46 -12.45
CA ILE A 121 5.29 4.22 -11.67
C ILE A 121 4.03 3.35 -11.69
N VAL A 122 2.87 3.94 -11.46
CA VAL A 122 1.58 3.23 -11.48
C VAL A 122 1.32 2.61 -12.85
N ALA A 123 1.42 3.37 -13.93
CA ALA A 123 1.20 2.88 -15.29
C ALA A 123 2.11 1.69 -15.62
N ARG A 124 3.38 1.78 -15.21
CA ARG A 124 4.39 0.76 -15.47
C ARG A 124 4.17 -0.51 -14.65
N LEU A 125 3.99 -0.39 -13.34
CA LEU A 125 3.87 -1.55 -12.47
C LEU A 125 2.53 -2.28 -12.59
N THR A 126 1.46 -1.59 -12.98
CA THR A 126 0.14 -2.22 -13.18
C THR A 126 0.05 -3.10 -14.43
N THR A 127 1.04 -3.10 -15.32
CA THR A 127 1.15 -4.08 -16.41
C THR A 127 1.50 -5.47 -15.91
N ILE A 128 2.06 -5.58 -14.69
CA ILE A 128 2.51 -6.83 -14.10
C ILE A 128 1.33 -7.55 -13.47
N ARG A 129 1.16 -8.83 -13.79
CA ARG A 129 0.09 -9.65 -13.25
C ARG A 129 0.07 -9.66 -11.73
N GLY A 130 -1.09 -9.39 -11.15
CA GLY A 130 -1.29 -9.37 -9.69
C GLY A 130 -0.84 -8.07 -9.00
N ILE A 131 -0.31 -7.11 -9.75
CA ILE A 131 0.03 -5.78 -9.23
C ILE A 131 -0.97 -4.77 -9.78
N GLY A 132 -1.88 -4.33 -8.93
CA GLY A 132 -2.84 -3.29 -9.25
C GLY A 132 -2.41 -1.91 -8.73
N ARG A 133 -3.16 -0.86 -9.10
CA ARG A 133 -2.95 0.52 -8.62
C ARG A 133 -2.80 0.58 -7.10
N TRP A 134 -3.68 -0.07 -6.36
CA TRP A 134 -3.62 -0.09 -4.90
C TRP A 134 -2.29 -0.64 -4.35
N THR A 135 -1.79 -1.75 -4.90
CA THR A 135 -0.50 -2.33 -4.49
C THR A 135 0.65 -1.37 -4.77
N THR A 136 0.61 -0.69 -5.93
CA THR A 136 1.60 0.32 -6.30
C THR A 136 1.53 1.55 -5.38
N GLU A 137 0.32 2.03 -5.05
CA GLU A 137 0.12 3.15 -4.11
C GLU A 137 0.65 2.82 -2.71
N MET A 138 0.51 1.57 -2.25
CA MET A 138 1.11 1.11 -0.98
C MET A 138 2.65 1.12 -1.05
N LEU A 139 3.25 0.71 -2.16
CA LEU A 139 4.69 0.83 -2.38
C LEU A 139 5.14 2.30 -2.33
N LEU A 140 4.42 3.20 -3.00
CA LEU A 140 4.72 4.63 -3.02
C LEU A 140 4.69 5.24 -1.61
N ILE A 141 3.68 4.92 -0.82
CA ILE A 141 3.47 5.46 0.54
C ILE A 141 4.47 4.87 1.52
N PHE A 142 4.49 3.54 1.64
CA PHE A 142 5.15 2.87 2.76
C PHE A 142 6.61 2.49 2.50
N ARG A 143 7.02 2.43 1.23
CA ARG A 143 8.39 2.02 0.85
C ARG A 143 9.18 3.15 0.19
N LEU A 144 8.55 4.01 -0.60
CA LEU A 144 9.21 5.15 -1.26
C LEU A 144 9.01 6.47 -0.50
N GLY A 145 8.08 6.54 0.46
CA GLY A 145 7.82 7.74 1.26
C GLY A 145 7.29 8.92 0.43
N ARG A 146 6.57 8.63 -0.67
CA ARG A 146 6.02 9.69 -1.52
C ARG A 146 5.00 10.52 -0.74
N PRO A 147 5.13 11.85 -0.70
CA PRO A 147 4.30 12.70 0.15
C PRO A 147 2.88 12.91 -0.36
N ASP A 148 2.64 12.73 -1.66
CA ASP A 148 1.42 13.19 -2.32
C ASP A 148 0.60 12.06 -2.99
N VAL A 149 0.44 10.94 -2.30
CA VAL A 149 -0.35 9.79 -2.78
C VAL A 149 -1.69 9.71 -2.06
N LEU A 150 -2.78 9.56 -2.84
CA LEU A 150 -4.15 9.38 -2.32
C LEU A 150 -4.79 8.13 -2.94
N PRO A 151 -4.79 6.99 -2.23
CA PRO A 151 -5.40 5.75 -2.70
C PRO A 151 -6.93 5.85 -2.65
N ALA A 152 -7.51 6.63 -3.55
CA ALA A 152 -8.93 6.94 -3.53
C ALA A 152 -9.84 5.72 -3.77
N GLY A 153 -9.31 4.66 -4.38
CA GLY A 153 -9.99 3.38 -4.55
C GLY A 153 -9.98 2.50 -3.29
N ASP A 154 -9.11 2.79 -2.32
CA ASP A 154 -8.99 2.02 -1.09
C ASP A 154 -10.26 2.11 -0.24
N TYR A 155 -10.77 0.95 0.19
CA TYR A 155 -12.01 0.89 0.96
C TYR A 155 -11.87 1.58 2.32
N GLY A 156 -10.70 1.44 2.98
CA GLY A 156 -10.42 2.09 4.26
C GLY A 156 -10.38 3.61 4.12
N ILE A 157 -9.75 4.12 3.06
CA ILE A 157 -9.74 5.56 2.73
C ILE A 157 -11.16 6.07 2.52
N ARG A 158 -11.96 5.40 1.68
CA ARG A 158 -13.34 5.80 1.41
C ARG A 158 -14.21 5.77 2.67
N LYS A 159 -14.04 4.77 3.50
CA LYS A 159 -14.76 4.64 4.78
C LYS A 159 -14.33 5.70 5.79
N GLY A 160 -13.01 5.94 5.92
CA GLY A 160 -12.47 7.01 6.76
C GLY A 160 -12.90 8.41 6.29
N PHE A 161 -12.96 8.60 4.98
CA PHE A 161 -13.53 9.81 4.37
C PHE A 161 -15.00 9.98 4.76
N ALA A 162 -15.84 8.96 4.54
CA ALA A 162 -17.26 9.00 4.89
C ALA A 162 -17.46 9.41 6.36
N ARG A 163 -16.67 8.82 7.27
CA ARG A 163 -16.73 9.12 8.69
C ARG A 163 -16.25 10.54 9.05
N THR A 164 -15.20 11.01 8.37
CA THR A 164 -14.62 12.34 8.64
C THR A 164 -15.50 13.46 8.12
N PHE A 165 -16.11 13.25 6.96
CA PHE A 165 -16.93 14.25 6.26
C PHE A 165 -18.44 14.03 6.41
N GLU A 166 -18.84 13.01 7.20
CA GLU A 166 -20.25 12.71 7.53
C GLU A 166 -21.11 12.53 6.27
N THR A 167 -20.58 11.77 5.28
CA THR A 167 -21.34 11.49 4.06
C THR A 167 -22.35 10.38 4.30
N ARG A 168 -23.57 10.50 3.75
CA ARG A 168 -24.64 9.49 3.89
C ARG A 168 -24.26 8.15 3.25
N ALA A 169 -23.56 8.20 2.13
CA ALA A 169 -23.11 7.04 1.37
C ALA A 169 -21.59 6.95 1.32
N LEU A 170 -21.07 5.76 1.01
CA LEU A 170 -19.65 5.58 0.75
C LEU A 170 -19.24 6.39 -0.48
N PRO A 171 -18.32 7.36 -0.37
CA PRO A 171 -17.96 8.22 -1.48
C PRO A 171 -17.31 7.42 -2.63
N THR A 172 -17.52 7.85 -3.86
CA THR A 172 -16.79 7.29 -5.01
C THR A 172 -15.33 7.73 -4.99
N PRO A 173 -14.42 7.00 -5.65
CA PRO A 173 -13.02 7.43 -5.79
C PRO A 173 -12.90 8.86 -6.35
N ALA A 174 -13.71 9.22 -7.34
CA ALA A 174 -13.72 10.56 -7.93
C ALA A 174 -14.08 11.66 -6.91
N GLN A 175 -15.03 11.39 -6.00
CA GLN A 175 -15.39 12.32 -4.92
C GLN A 175 -14.23 12.50 -3.92
N VAL A 176 -13.53 11.43 -3.59
CA VAL A 176 -12.35 11.47 -2.72
C VAL A 176 -11.24 12.28 -3.37
N LEU A 177 -10.91 12.01 -4.64
CA LEU A 177 -9.89 12.73 -5.41
C LEU A 177 -10.22 14.23 -5.49
N ARG A 178 -11.46 14.58 -5.87
CA ARG A 178 -11.89 15.99 -5.98
C ARG A 178 -11.67 16.77 -4.68
N ARG A 179 -11.99 16.19 -3.52
CA ARG A 179 -11.69 16.84 -2.24
C ARG A 179 -10.21 16.83 -1.93
N GLY A 180 -9.52 15.74 -2.27
CA GLY A 180 -8.10 15.55 -2.04
C GLY A 180 -7.17 16.52 -2.75
N GLU A 181 -7.66 17.26 -3.75
CA GLU A 181 -6.88 18.32 -4.39
C GLU A 181 -6.46 19.42 -3.40
N LYS A 182 -7.26 19.68 -2.38
CA LYS A 182 -6.96 20.65 -1.32
C LYS A 182 -5.83 20.20 -0.39
N TRP A 183 -5.49 18.90 -0.42
CA TRP A 183 -4.52 18.28 0.48
C TRP A 183 -3.11 18.20 -0.12
N ARG A 184 -2.95 18.61 -1.38
CA ARG A 184 -1.62 18.69 -2.02
C ARG A 184 -0.72 19.69 -1.28
N PRO A 185 0.57 19.38 -1.20
CA PRO A 185 1.29 18.17 -1.65
C PRO A 185 1.38 17.09 -0.57
N TYR A 186 0.47 17.03 0.40
CA TYR A 186 0.55 16.16 1.58
C TYR A 186 -0.57 15.10 1.62
N ARG A 187 -1.04 14.62 0.45
CA ARG A 187 -2.14 13.65 0.36
C ARG A 187 -1.84 12.32 1.04
N THR A 188 -0.57 11.91 1.11
CA THR A 188 -0.15 10.73 1.89
C THR A 188 -0.43 10.87 3.38
N VAL A 189 -0.13 12.03 3.95
CA VAL A 189 -0.43 12.33 5.36
C VAL A 189 -1.94 12.37 5.58
N ALA A 190 -2.70 12.99 4.67
CA ALA A 190 -4.16 12.98 4.73
C ALA A 190 -4.73 11.56 4.69
N SER A 191 -4.20 10.70 3.80
CA SER A 191 -4.56 9.28 3.69
C SER A 191 -4.33 8.54 5.01
N TRP A 192 -3.19 8.76 5.66
CA TRP A 192 -2.90 8.17 6.97
C TRP A 192 -3.96 8.56 8.02
N TYR A 193 -4.36 9.82 8.07
CA TYR A 193 -5.42 10.26 9.01
C TYR A 193 -6.77 9.65 8.67
N LEU A 194 -7.10 9.49 7.39
CA LEU A 194 -8.36 8.84 6.99
C LEU A 194 -8.39 7.37 7.43
N TRP A 195 -7.29 6.63 7.29
CA TRP A 195 -7.22 5.28 7.86
C TRP A 195 -7.40 5.28 9.38
N ARG A 196 -6.73 6.18 10.09
CA ARG A 196 -6.84 6.30 11.57
C ARG A 196 -8.23 6.76 12.02
N ALA A 197 -9.00 7.42 11.16
CA ALA A 197 -10.39 7.75 11.49
C ALA A 197 -11.22 6.52 11.82
N LEU A 198 -10.87 5.35 11.30
CA LEU A 198 -11.58 4.09 11.58
C LEU A 198 -11.27 3.53 12.97
N ASP A 199 -10.06 3.73 13.47
CA ASP A 199 -9.63 3.26 14.79
C ASP A 199 -10.12 4.17 15.93
N ALA A 200 -10.34 5.45 15.63
CA ALA A 200 -10.82 6.41 16.60
C ALA A 200 -12.30 6.13 16.93
N ALA A 201 -12.59 5.45 18.06
CA ALA A 201 -13.95 5.24 18.54
C ALA A 201 -14.73 6.56 18.61
N PRO A 202 -16.03 6.58 18.32
CA PRO A 202 -16.85 7.75 18.60
C PRO A 202 -16.78 8.04 20.10
N LYS A 203 -16.38 9.25 20.49
CA LYS A 203 -16.57 9.70 21.86
C LYS A 203 -18.08 9.65 22.14
N GLY A 204 -18.53 8.61 22.88
CA GLY A 204 -19.92 8.54 23.29
C GLY A 204 -20.66 7.21 23.16
N ALA A 205 -20.06 6.16 22.59
CA ALA A 205 -20.66 4.83 22.65
C ALA A 205 -20.37 4.16 24.01
N ARG A 206 -20.85 4.74 25.13
CA ARG A 206 -21.08 3.94 26.34
C ARG A 206 -22.09 2.87 25.94
N ARG A 207 -21.67 1.61 25.95
CA ARG A 207 -22.59 0.47 25.98
C ARG A 207 -23.61 0.76 27.10
N ARG A 208 -24.83 1.04 26.70
CA ARG A 208 -25.97 0.86 27.63
C ARG A 208 -26.10 -0.65 27.77
N SER A 209 -25.49 -1.18 28.83
CA SER A 209 -25.81 -2.50 29.37
C SER A 209 -27.28 -2.45 29.77
N ARG A 210 -28.08 -3.28 29.18
CA ARG A 210 -29.30 -3.81 29.74
C ARG A 210 -29.00 -5.21 30.25
#